data_cf22f627183fcb7114358fa2796c7556
#
_entry.id   cf22f627183fcb7114358fa2796c7556
#
_cell.length_a   1.000
_cell.length_b   1.000
_cell.length_c   1.000
_cell.angle_alpha   90.00
_cell.angle_beta   90.00
_cell.angle_gamma   90.00
#
_symmetry.space_group_name_H-M   'P 1'
#
loop_
_entity.id
_entity.type
_entity.pdbx_description
1 polymer ?
#
loop_
_entity_poly.entity_id
_entity_poly.type
_entity_poly.pdbx_seq_one_letter_code
_entity_poly.pdbx_strand_id
1 'polypeptide(L)'
;MVMREKLVFSMIPILAISMTLALMTNWILAADRFTSWLSFGALITVGLAICVMGVGFGALFPNFAVENIHQIESSVGGFVYMAACLFYVGITIAVLAAPMQMHFAERFGTGVWDPRVAFYSGAGWLTLNLVAFILPWQLGRRALENHE
;
A
#
# COMPACT_ATOMS: atom_id res chain seq x y z
N MET A 1 3.24 16.35 -16.40
CA MET A 1 1.77 16.42 -16.35
C MET A 1 1.13 15.02 -16.42
N VAL A 2 1.53 14.21 -17.38
CA VAL A 2 0.98 12.85 -17.66
C VAL A 2 0.99 11.89 -16.47
N MET A 3 2.03 11.91 -15.63
CA MET A 3 2.18 10.99 -14.48
C MET A 3 1.14 11.23 -13.39
N ARG A 4 0.80 12.49 -13.13
CA ARG A 4 -0.22 12.87 -12.13
C ARG A 4 -1.63 12.47 -12.56
N GLU A 5 -1.95 12.65 -13.84
CA GLU A 5 -3.26 12.30 -14.39
C GLU A 5 -3.49 10.79 -14.36
N LYS A 6 -2.49 10.00 -14.77
CA LYS A 6 -2.54 8.54 -14.68
C LYS A 6 -2.73 8.05 -13.24
N LEU A 7 -2.03 8.68 -12.28
CA LEU A 7 -2.14 8.34 -10.87
C LEU A 7 -3.56 8.58 -10.34
N VAL A 8 -4.14 9.75 -10.62
CA VAL A 8 -5.51 10.08 -10.19
C VAL A 8 -6.53 9.11 -10.80
N PHE A 9 -6.42 8.81 -12.08
CA PHE A 9 -7.31 7.85 -12.75
C PHE A 9 -7.23 6.43 -12.16
N SER A 10 -6.03 5.98 -11.79
CA SER A 10 -5.83 4.66 -11.17
C SER A 10 -6.29 4.62 -9.71
N MET A 11 -6.20 5.74 -8.99
CA MET A 11 -6.60 5.82 -7.58
C MET A 11 -8.10 5.64 -7.36
N ILE A 12 -8.93 6.20 -8.24
CA ILE A 12 -10.41 6.21 -8.06
C ILE A 12 -10.97 4.79 -7.93
N PRO A 13 -10.76 3.86 -8.88
CA PRO A 13 -11.32 2.52 -8.79
C PRO A 13 -10.72 1.70 -7.65
N ILE A 14 -9.42 1.85 -7.37
CA ILE A 14 -8.74 1.11 -6.30
C ILE A 14 -9.27 1.55 -4.94
N LEU A 15 -9.40 2.85 -4.70
CA LEU A 15 -9.96 3.36 -3.45
C LEU A 15 -11.44 3.00 -3.28
N ALA A 16 -12.24 3.04 -4.35
CA ALA A 16 -13.65 2.66 -4.31
C ALA A 16 -13.82 1.18 -3.91
N ILE A 17 -13.06 0.28 -4.53
CA ILE A 17 -13.09 -1.15 -4.23
C ILE A 17 -12.58 -1.40 -2.81
N SER A 18 -11.44 -0.82 -2.43
CA SER A 18 -10.85 -0.98 -1.09
C SER A 18 -11.80 -0.49 0.01
N MET A 19 -12.46 0.66 -0.20
CA MET A 19 -13.41 1.23 0.76
C MET A 19 -14.65 0.34 0.90
N THR A 20 -15.18 -0.16 -0.20
CA THR A 20 -16.33 -1.07 -0.20
C THR A 20 -16.00 -2.37 0.54
N LEU A 21 -14.84 -2.97 0.26
CA LEU A 21 -14.37 -4.18 0.94
C LEU A 21 -14.15 -3.93 2.43
N ALA A 22 -13.55 -2.81 2.81
CA ALA A 22 -13.35 -2.43 4.20
C ALA A 22 -14.66 -2.29 4.96
N LEU A 23 -15.66 -1.62 4.37
CA LEU A 23 -16.99 -1.47 4.97
C LEU A 23 -17.67 -2.83 5.16
N MET A 24 -17.68 -3.66 4.12
CA MET A 24 -18.29 -5.00 4.20
C MET A 24 -17.59 -5.88 5.23
N THR A 25 -16.25 -5.90 5.26
CA THR A 25 -15.48 -6.71 6.19
C THR A 25 -15.70 -6.26 7.64
N ASN A 26 -15.62 -4.96 7.90
CA ASN A 26 -15.85 -4.42 9.24
C ASN A 26 -17.28 -4.66 9.74
N TRP A 27 -18.26 -4.62 8.84
CA TRP A 27 -19.66 -4.90 9.20
C TRP A 27 -19.86 -6.40 9.51
N ILE A 28 -19.34 -7.30 8.67
CA ILE A 28 -19.46 -8.76 8.86
C ILE A 28 -18.74 -9.22 10.14
N LEU A 29 -17.54 -8.67 10.41
CA LEU A 29 -16.77 -9.03 11.61
C LEU A 29 -17.24 -8.32 12.88
N ALA A 30 -18.25 -7.44 12.80
CA ALA A 30 -18.67 -6.58 13.91
C ALA A 30 -17.46 -5.90 14.59
N ALA A 31 -16.55 -5.37 13.75
CA ALA A 31 -15.27 -4.82 14.18
C ALA A 31 -15.51 -3.63 15.13
N ASP A 32 -14.75 -3.60 16.22
CA ASP A 32 -14.77 -2.48 17.14
C ASP A 32 -14.20 -1.20 16.51
N ARG A 33 -14.40 -0.08 17.19
CA ARG A 33 -14.05 1.24 16.66
C ARG A 33 -12.57 1.37 16.34
N PHE A 34 -11.69 0.83 17.17
CA PHE A 34 -10.23 0.86 16.94
C PHE A 34 -9.84 0.06 15.69
N THR A 35 -10.30 -1.19 15.61
CA THR A 35 -10.04 -2.08 14.46
C THR A 35 -10.55 -1.49 13.16
N SER A 36 -11.75 -0.88 13.18
CA SER A 36 -12.33 -0.25 11.99
C SER A 36 -11.48 0.93 11.50
N TRP A 37 -11.08 1.85 12.37
CA TRP A 37 -10.25 3.00 11.98
C TRP A 37 -8.87 2.55 11.47
N LEU A 38 -8.25 1.55 12.14
CA LEU A 38 -6.97 1.00 11.70
C LEU A 38 -7.08 0.34 10.33
N SER A 39 -8.14 -0.43 10.10
CA SER A 39 -8.40 -1.09 8.79
C SER A 39 -8.61 -0.08 7.68
N PHE A 40 -9.42 0.96 7.89
CA PHE A 40 -9.63 2.01 6.90
C PHE A 40 -8.33 2.76 6.59
N GLY A 41 -7.59 3.17 7.62
CA GLY A 41 -6.30 3.84 7.45
C GLY A 41 -5.30 2.97 6.68
N ALA A 42 -5.17 1.70 7.05
CA ALA A 42 -4.28 0.76 6.39
C ALA A 42 -4.67 0.53 4.91
N LEU A 43 -5.94 0.30 4.61
CA LEU A 43 -6.40 0.04 3.24
C LEU A 43 -6.23 1.26 2.32
N ILE A 44 -6.52 2.46 2.82
CA ILE A 44 -6.31 3.69 2.05
C ILE A 44 -4.83 3.88 1.74
N THR A 45 -3.95 3.76 2.75
CA THR A 45 -2.51 3.97 2.56
C THR A 45 -1.88 2.89 1.68
N VAL A 46 -2.26 1.62 1.84
CA VAL A 46 -1.81 0.52 0.99
C VAL A 46 -2.27 0.71 -0.44
N GLY A 47 -3.54 1.06 -0.65
CA GLY A 47 -4.09 1.34 -1.98
C GLY A 47 -3.35 2.47 -2.69
N LEU A 48 -3.09 3.58 -1.97
CA LEU A 48 -2.31 4.70 -2.49
C LEU A 48 -0.87 4.31 -2.83
N ALA A 49 -0.19 3.58 -1.94
CA ALA A 49 1.18 3.14 -2.15
C ALA A 49 1.30 2.24 -3.38
N ILE A 50 0.39 1.27 -3.55
CA ILE A 50 0.36 0.38 -4.72
C ILE A 50 0.15 1.18 -6.01
N CYS A 51 -0.73 2.19 -6.01
CA CYS A 51 -0.92 3.08 -7.15
C CYS A 51 0.37 3.85 -7.51
N VAL A 52 1.03 4.44 -6.51
CA VAL A 52 2.28 5.19 -6.72
C VAL A 52 3.40 4.27 -7.20
N MET A 53 3.52 3.08 -6.62
CA MET A 53 4.45 2.06 -7.07
C MET A 53 4.17 1.65 -8.53
N GLY A 54 2.91 1.41 -8.90
CA GLY A 54 2.52 1.04 -10.26
C GLY A 54 2.91 2.10 -11.30
N VAL A 55 2.63 3.36 -11.00
CA VAL A 55 3.02 4.48 -11.87
C VAL A 55 4.54 4.66 -11.91
N GLY A 56 5.23 4.54 -10.75
CA GLY A 56 6.68 4.70 -10.65
C GLY A 56 7.44 3.60 -11.39
N PHE A 57 7.11 2.34 -11.18
CA PHE A 57 7.73 1.22 -11.87
C PHE A 57 7.34 1.16 -13.35
N GLY A 58 6.12 1.55 -13.71
CA GLY A 58 5.71 1.68 -15.12
C GLY A 58 6.51 2.74 -15.88
N ALA A 59 6.97 3.80 -15.20
CA ALA A 59 7.84 4.81 -15.78
C ALA A 59 9.32 4.36 -15.86
N LEU A 60 9.76 3.49 -14.94
CA LEU A 60 11.12 2.93 -14.89
C LEU A 60 11.38 1.91 -16.01
N PHE A 61 10.36 1.13 -16.38
CA PHE A 61 10.45 0.06 -17.40
C PHE A 61 9.48 0.33 -18.56
N PRO A 62 9.67 1.40 -19.33
CA PRO A 62 8.80 1.73 -20.44
C PRO A 62 9.00 0.70 -21.56
N ASN A 63 8.02 -0.18 -21.76
CA ASN A 63 8.06 -1.15 -22.84
C ASN A 63 7.11 -0.69 -23.95
N PHE A 64 7.64 0.04 -24.92
CA PHE A 64 6.88 0.60 -26.06
C PHE A 64 6.57 -0.40 -27.18
N ALA A 65 7.14 -1.62 -27.12
CA ALA A 65 7.02 -2.63 -28.15
C ALA A 65 5.98 -3.73 -27.85
N VAL A 66 5.06 -3.48 -26.91
CA VAL A 66 4.12 -4.50 -26.45
C VAL A 66 2.84 -4.45 -27.26
N GLU A 67 2.61 -5.46 -28.09
CA GLU A 67 1.35 -5.66 -28.82
C GLU A 67 0.25 -6.36 -27.98
N ASN A 68 0.63 -7.04 -26.89
CA ASN A 68 -0.29 -7.81 -26.05
C ASN A 68 -0.14 -7.51 -24.56
N ILE A 69 -1.28 -7.35 -23.85
CA ILE A 69 -1.35 -7.07 -22.41
C ILE A 69 -0.63 -8.14 -21.58
N HIS A 70 -0.68 -9.42 -21.99
CA HIS A 70 0.01 -10.52 -21.30
C HIS A 70 1.55 -10.42 -21.31
N GLN A 71 2.12 -9.69 -22.28
CA GLN A 71 3.58 -9.45 -22.32
C GLN A 71 4.01 -8.42 -21.27
N ILE A 72 3.11 -7.54 -20.82
CA ILE A 72 3.40 -6.56 -19.76
C ILE A 72 3.54 -7.26 -18.42
N GLU A 73 2.63 -8.21 -18.11
CA GLU A 73 2.65 -8.95 -16.84
C GLU A 73 3.89 -9.84 -16.71
N SER A 74 4.34 -10.44 -17.81
CA SER A 74 5.55 -11.28 -17.85
C SER A 74 6.86 -10.50 -18.06
N SER A 75 6.79 -9.18 -18.12
CA SER A 75 7.99 -8.32 -18.24
C SER A 75 8.76 -8.26 -16.91
N VAL A 76 10.07 -8.01 -17.00
CA VAL A 76 10.91 -7.82 -15.81
C VAL A 76 10.36 -6.70 -14.92
N GLY A 77 9.84 -5.63 -15.51
CA GLY A 77 9.22 -4.52 -14.78
C GLY A 77 7.96 -4.94 -14.02
N GLY A 78 7.10 -5.74 -14.64
CA GLY A 78 5.90 -6.30 -13.99
C GLY A 78 6.26 -7.19 -12.81
N PHE A 79 7.26 -8.08 -12.98
CA PHE A 79 7.73 -8.95 -11.91
C PHE A 79 8.31 -8.17 -10.71
N VAL A 80 9.15 -7.17 -10.98
CA VAL A 80 9.72 -6.31 -9.93
C VAL A 80 8.63 -5.53 -9.20
N TYR A 81 7.65 -5.01 -9.91
CA TYR A 81 6.50 -4.35 -9.31
C TYR A 81 5.70 -5.28 -8.40
N MET A 82 5.37 -6.49 -8.87
CA MET A 82 4.64 -7.47 -8.05
C MET A 82 5.42 -7.85 -6.80
N ALA A 83 6.72 -8.13 -6.92
CA ALA A 83 7.58 -8.43 -5.79
C ALA A 83 7.62 -7.26 -4.78
N ALA A 84 7.80 -6.04 -5.25
CA ALA A 84 7.80 -4.85 -4.39
C ALA A 84 6.46 -4.66 -3.65
N CYS A 85 5.33 -4.87 -4.33
CA CYS A 85 4.01 -4.81 -3.70
C CYS A 85 3.83 -5.89 -2.63
N LEU A 86 4.24 -7.13 -2.89
CA LEU A 86 4.15 -8.22 -1.92
C LEU A 86 5.01 -7.93 -0.67
N PHE A 87 6.25 -7.47 -0.86
CA PHE A 87 7.11 -7.07 0.25
C PHE A 87 6.50 -5.92 1.07
N TYR A 88 6.01 -4.90 0.40
CA TYR A 88 5.39 -3.76 1.07
C TYR A 88 4.16 -4.18 1.88
N VAL A 89 3.24 -4.97 1.32
CA VAL A 89 2.05 -5.46 2.01
C VAL A 89 2.45 -6.37 3.17
N GLY A 90 3.40 -7.29 2.97
CA GLY A 90 3.90 -8.19 4.01
C GLY A 90 4.49 -7.44 5.21
N ILE A 91 5.33 -6.42 4.96
CA ILE A 91 5.89 -5.59 6.02
C ILE A 91 4.79 -4.76 6.71
N THR A 92 3.84 -4.22 5.95
CA THR A 92 2.70 -3.47 6.53
C THR A 92 1.90 -4.35 7.48
N ILE A 93 1.58 -5.58 7.09
CA ILE A 93 0.88 -6.53 7.96
C ILE A 93 1.70 -6.84 9.22
N ALA A 94 2.99 -7.11 9.08
CA ALA A 94 3.88 -7.40 10.20
C ALA A 94 3.95 -6.23 11.20
N VAL A 95 4.07 -5.00 10.71
CA VAL A 95 4.12 -3.80 11.55
C VAL A 95 2.79 -3.54 12.27
N LEU A 96 1.66 -3.72 11.58
CA LEU A 96 0.33 -3.50 12.16
C LEU A 96 -0.16 -4.68 13.03
N ALA A 97 0.45 -5.86 12.90
CA ALA A 97 0.11 -7.02 13.72
C ALA A 97 0.37 -6.78 15.21
N ALA A 98 1.45 -6.06 15.56
CA ALA A 98 1.80 -5.81 16.96
C ALA A 98 0.72 -5.01 17.74
N PRO A 99 0.28 -3.82 17.29
CA PRO A 99 -0.77 -3.08 18.00
C PRO A 99 -2.12 -3.82 17.98
N MET A 100 -2.39 -4.59 16.91
CA MET A 100 -3.61 -5.39 16.82
C MET A 100 -3.64 -6.53 17.84
N GLN A 101 -2.54 -7.27 17.97
CA GLN A 101 -2.41 -8.33 18.97
C GLN A 101 -2.57 -7.78 20.39
N MET A 102 -1.96 -6.64 20.70
CA MET A 102 -2.10 -5.99 22.00
C MET A 102 -3.54 -5.57 22.29
N HIS A 103 -4.22 -4.98 21.28
CA HIS A 103 -5.62 -4.58 21.43
C HIS A 103 -6.53 -5.79 21.74
N PHE A 104 -6.32 -6.90 21.04
CA PHE A 104 -7.07 -8.13 21.33
C PHE A 104 -6.68 -8.74 22.67
N ALA A 105 -5.40 -8.75 23.04
CA ALA A 105 -4.95 -9.26 24.33
C ALA A 105 -5.57 -8.48 25.51
N GLU A 106 -5.66 -7.16 25.39
CA GLU A 106 -6.35 -6.33 26.38
C GLU A 106 -7.85 -6.66 26.45
N ARG A 107 -8.50 -6.77 25.29
CA ARG A 107 -9.94 -7.06 25.20
C ARG A 107 -10.31 -8.43 25.79
N PHE A 108 -9.44 -9.42 25.65
CA PHE A 108 -9.65 -10.77 26.21
C PHE A 108 -9.06 -10.94 27.62
N GLY A 109 -8.52 -9.88 28.21
CA GLY A 109 -7.96 -9.92 29.56
C GLY A 109 -6.66 -10.72 29.68
N THR A 110 -5.97 -11.00 28.57
CA THR A 110 -4.72 -11.77 28.54
C THR A 110 -3.46 -10.91 28.49
N GLY A 111 -3.60 -9.59 28.37
CA GLY A 111 -2.46 -8.67 28.27
C GLY A 111 -2.84 -7.25 28.64
N VAL A 112 -1.82 -6.37 28.64
CA VAL A 112 -1.96 -4.95 28.94
C VAL A 112 -1.53 -4.13 27.71
N TRP A 113 -2.26 -3.05 27.43
CA TRP A 113 -1.90 -2.11 26.38
C TRP A 113 -0.59 -1.37 26.71
N ASP A 114 0.44 -1.53 25.88
CA ASP A 114 1.69 -0.78 25.99
C ASP A 114 1.74 0.33 24.92
N PRO A 115 1.64 1.60 25.33
CA PRO A 115 1.65 2.73 24.40
C PRO A 115 2.98 2.87 23.62
N ARG A 116 4.08 2.32 24.13
CA ARG A 116 5.38 2.34 23.46
C ARG A 116 5.36 1.50 22.18
N VAL A 117 4.81 0.30 22.25
CA VAL A 117 4.71 -0.59 21.07
C VAL A 117 3.79 0.01 20.03
N ALA A 118 2.66 0.59 20.44
CA ALA A 118 1.75 1.29 19.53
C ALA A 118 2.44 2.47 18.85
N PHE A 119 3.26 3.24 19.58
CA PHE A 119 4.04 4.35 19.03
C PHE A 119 5.09 3.87 18.02
N TYR A 120 5.90 2.85 18.35
CA TYR A 120 6.91 2.32 17.44
C TYR A 120 6.29 1.69 16.18
N SER A 121 5.19 0.97 16.32
CA SER A 121 4.45 0.43 15.18
C SER A 121 3.89 1.53 14.30
N GLY A 122 3.30 2.58 14.88
CA GLY A 122 2.80 3.74 14.14
C GLY A 122 3.92 4.49 13.41
N ALA A 123 5.05 4.72 14.08
CA ALA A 123 6.22 5.35 13.46
C ALA A 123 6.80 4.48 12.33
N GLY A 124 6.92 3.17 12.56
CA GLY A 124 7.36 2.22 11.53
C GLY A 124 6.43 2.19 10.32
N TRP A 125 5.12 2.20 10.55
CA TRP A 125 4.13 2.27 9.49
C TRP A 125 4.21 3.57 8.69
N LEU A 126 4.37 4.71 9.36
CA LEU A 126 4.54 6.00 8.68
C LEU A 126 5.82 6.05 7.84
N THR A 127 6.96 5.58 8.38
CA THR A 127 8.22 5.54 7.64
C THR A 127 8.15 4.62 6.44
N LEU A 128 7.52 3.45 6.57
CA LEU A 128 7.29 2.51 5.47
C LEU A 128 6.47 3.15 4.34
N ASN A 129 5.40 3.85 4.71
CA ASN A 129 4.57 4.56 3.73
C ASN A 129 5.33 5.67 3.03
N LEU A 130 6.11 6.48 3.76
CA LEU A 130 6.94 7.53 3.18
C LEU A 130 7.94 6.96 2.16
N VAL A 131 8.61 5.86 2.49
CA VAL A 131 9.52 5.18 1.57
C VAL A 131 8.79 4.66 0.34
N ALA A 132 7.64 4.00 0.53
CA ALA A 132 6.82 3.44 -0.55
C ALA A 132 6.24 4.51 -1.48
N PHE A 133 6.01 5.74 -1.00
CA PHE A 133 5.59 6.86 -1.82
C PHE A 133 6.74 7.57 -2.51
N ILE A 134 7.80 7.89 -1.77
CA ILE A 134 8.87 8.77 -2.27
C ILE A 134 9.79 8.02 -3.25
N LEU A 135 10.17 6.79 -2.93
CA LEU A 135 11.18 6.05 -3.69
C LEU A 135 10.72 5.72 -5.12
N PRO A 136 9.54 5.10 -5.37
CA PRO A 136 9.07 4.83 -6.71
C PRO A 136 8.77 6.11 -7.51
N TRP A 137 8.27 7.14 -6.83
CA TRP A 137 8.00 8.43 -7.44
C TRP A 137 9.27 9.12 -7.95
N GLN A 138 10.33 9.15 -7.13
CA GLN A 138 11.61 9.77 -7.51
C GLN A 138 12.30 8.98 -8.61
N LEU A 139 12.29 7.64 -8.53
CA LEU A 139 12.89 6.78 -9.54
C LEU A 139 12.18 6.92 -10.89
N GLY A 140 10.85 6.88 -10.89
CA GLY A 140 10.06 7.05 -12.10
C GLY A 140 10.24 8.43 -12.75
N ARG A 141 10.34 9.48 -11.94
CA ARG A 141 10.60 10.83 -12.43
C ARG A 141 11.98 10.96 -13.08
N ARG A 142 13.04 10.44 -12.43
CA ARG A 142 14.40 10.45 -13.00
C ARG A 142 14.51 9.65 -14.29
N ALA A 143 13.78 8.53 -14.38
CA ALA A 143 13.77 7.74 -15.61
C ALA A 143 13.18 8.51 -16.79
N LEU A 144 12.11 9.27 -16.57
CA LEU A 144 11.50 10.12 -17.61
C LEU A 144 12.41 11.28 -18.02
N GLU A 145 13.08 11.94 -17.07
CA GLU A 145 14.01 13.04 -17.33
C GLU A 145 15.25 12.60 -18.16
N ASN A 146 15.66 11.33 -18.06
CA ASN A 146 16.78 10.78 -18.83
C ASN A 146 16.40 10.33 -20.26
N HIS A 147 15.13 10.30 -20.60
CA HIS A 147 14.61 9.92 -21.92
C HIS A 147 14.18 11.11 -22.79
N GLU A 148 14.22 12.33 -22.24
CA GLU A 148 14.10 13.60 -23.00
C GLU A 148 15.48 14.13 -23.44
#